data_3131121f1fbf63a891e09873fa32c827
#
_entry.id   3131121f1fbf63a891e09873fa32c827
#
_cell.length_a   1.000
_cell.length_b   1.000
_cell.length_c   1.000
_cell.angle_alpha   90.00
_cell.angle_beta   90.00
_cell.angle_gamma   90.00
#
_symmetry.space_group_name_H-M   'P 1'
#
loop_
_entity.id
_entity.type
_entity.pdbx_description
1 polymer ?
#
loop_
_entity_poly.entity_id
_entity_poly.type
_entity_poly.pdbx_seq_one_letter_code
_entity_poly.pdbx_strand_id
1 'polypeptide(L)'
;MSARFAVGETVRVRAAFPPGHVRTPFFVRGKSGRVSEVLGPYRNPEELAYGRRGEPALPLYRVVFETAELWDGYRGAARDSTVVDIYENWLEPEEEKP
;
A
#
# COMPACT_ATOMS: atom_id res chain seq x y z
N MET A 1 3.27 0.69 -18.86
CA MET A 1 3.68 -0.10 -17.68
C MET A 1 2.52 -0.91 -17.17
N SER A 2 2.76 -2.19 -16.93
CA SER A 2 1.72 -3.09 -16.42
C SER A 2 1.69 -3.04 -14.90
N ALA A 3 0.49 -3.07 -14.32
CA ALA A 3 0.33 -3.20 -12.89
C ALA A 3 0.67 -4.64 -12.46
N ARG A 4 1.41 -4.78 -11.36
CA ARG A 4 1.76 -6.10 -10.81
C ARG A 4 0.60 -6.80 -10.15
N PHE A 5 -0.35 -6.03 -9.63
CA PHE A 5 -1.46 -6.57 -8.85
C PHE A 5 -2.79 -6.23 -9.50
N ALA A 6 -3.76 -7.08 -9.29
CA ALA A 6 -5.10 -6.92 -9.87
C ALA A 6 -6.13 -6.65 -8.77
N VAL A 7 -7.25 -6.06 -9.16
CA VAL A 7 -8.38 -5.85 -8.25
C VAL A 7 -8.80 -7.20 -7.65
N GLY A 8 -9.00 -7.23 -6.36
CA GLY A 8 -9.36 -8.44 -5.62
C GLY A 8 -8.18 -9.21 -5.05
N GLU A 9 -6.98 -8.88 -5.49
CA GLU A 9 -5.79 -9.57 -5.00
C GLU A 9 -5.43 -9.09 -3.59
N THR A 10 -5.00 -10.03 -2.74
CA THR A 10 -4.49 -9.69 -1.41
C THR A 10 -3.02 -9.35 -1.52
N VAL A 11 -2.64 -8.23 -0.93
CA VAL A 11 -1.27 -7.74 -0.95
C VAL A 11 -0.82 -7.41 0.46
N ARG A 12 0.49 -7.38 0.66
CA ARG A 12 1.09 -6.98 1.93
C ARG A 12 1.87 -5.68 1.72
N VAL A 13 1.75 -4.77 2.66
CA VAL A 13 2.57 -3.57 2.67
C VAL A 13 3.91 -3.90 3.30
N ARG A 14 4.99 -3.46 2.67
CA ARG A 14 6.35 -3.74 3.15
C ARG A 14 6.50 -3.25 4.59
N ALA A 15 7.13 -4.07 5.41
CA ALA A 15 7.45 -3.72 6.80
C ALA A 15 8.81 -3.05 6.84
N ALA A 16 8.89 -1.84 6.26
CA ALA A 16 10.13 -1.10 6.14
C ALA A 16 9.95 0.30 6.70
N PHE A 17 11.01 0.85 7.24
CA PHE A 17 10.99 2.17 7.89
C PHE A 17 12.21 2.97 7.45
N PRO A 18 12.33 3.28 6.13
CA PRO A 18 13.48 4.01 5.63
C PRO A 18 13.45 5.46 6.10
N PRO A 19 14.62 6.11 6.19
CA PRO A 19 14.66 7.54 6.48
C PRO A 19 14.17 8.33 5.27
N GLY A 20 13.76 9.57 5.52
CA GLY A 20 13.37 10.48 4.45
C GLY A 20 11.89 10.52 4.21
N HIS A 21 11.50 11.02 3.03
CA HIS A 21 10.10 11.22 2.69
C HIS A 21 9.48 9.94 2.19
N VAL A 22 8.46 9.46 2.92
CA VAL A 22 7.73 8.24 2.57
C VAL A 22 6.25 8.51 2.70
N ARG A 23 5.49 8.19 1.64
CA ARG A 23 4.05 8.44 1.60
C ARG A 23 3.24 7.35 2.26
N THR A 24 3.81 6.16 2.44
CA THR A 24 3.10 5.04 3.03
C THR A 24 2.98 5.20 4.54
N PRO A 25 1.76 5.27 5.09
CA PRO A 25 1.59 5.48 6.53
C PRO A 25 2.16 4.34 7.36
N PHE A 26 2.66 4.67 8.54
CA PHE A 26 3.22 3.68 9.46
C PHE A 26 2.23 2.58 9.81
N PHE A 27 0.96 2.96 10.03
CA PHE A 27 0.00 2.01 10.59
C PHE A 27 -0.39 0.89 9.63
N VAL A 28 -0.08 1.01 8.33
CA VAL A 28 -0.35 -0.07 7.38
C VAL A 28 0.87 -0.91 7.06
N ARG A 29 2.07 -0.49 7.46
CA ARG A 29 3.30 -1.22 7.14
C ARG A 29 3.31 -2.59 7.80
N GLY A 30 3.61 -3.61 7.01
CA GLY A 30 3.57 -5.00 7.46
C GLY A 30 2.18 -5.62 7.49
N LYS A 31 1.16 -4.87 7.12
CA LYS A 31 -0.22 -5.35 7.13
C LYS A 31 -0.65 -5.81 5.76
N SER A 32 -1.66 -6.66 5.71
CA SER A 32 -2.23 -7.17 4.47
C SER A 32 -3.57 -6.52 4.20
N GLY A 33 -3.86 -6.28 2.93
CA GLY A 33 -5.12 -5.71 2.51
C GLY A 33 -5.48 -6.24 1.13
N ARG A 34 -6.63 -5.81 0.62
CA ARG A 34 -7.12 -6.23 -0.69
C ARG A 34 -7.15 -5.04 -1.63
N VAL A 35 -6.66 -5.25 -2.84
CA VAL A 35 -6.71 -4.23 -3.88
C VAL A 35 -8.17 -4.02 -4.31
N SER A 36 -8.68 -2.82 -4.16
CA SER A 36 -10.03 -2.49 -4.60
C SER A 36 -10.03 -1.75 -5.93
N GLU A 37 -8.94 -1.07 -6.26
CA GLU A 37 -8.85 -0.30 -7.50
C GLU A 37 -7.39 -0.13 -7.88
N VAL A 38 -7.11 -0.21 -9.18
CA VAL A 38 -5.78 0.10 -9.72
C VAL A 38 -5.89 1.47 -10.36
N LEU A 39 -5.13 2.43 -9.82
CA LEU A 39 -5.10 3.79 -10.33
C LEU A 39 -3.94 3.92 -11.31
N GLY A 40 -4.01 4.90 -12.19
CA GLY A 40 -3.01 5.03 -13.25
C GLY A 40 -1.61 5.14 -12.73
N PRO A 41 -0.60 5.15 -13.61
CA PRO A 41 0.75 5.38 -13.13
C PRO A 41 0.93 6.86 -12.78
N TYR A 42 1.68 7.10 -11.70
CA TYR A 42 2.04 8.44 -11.26
C TYR A 42 3.52 8.49 -10.98
N ARG A 43 4.10 9.67 -11.02
CA ARG A 43 5.51 9.84 -10.69
C ARG A 43 5.74 9.47 -9.23
N ASN A 44 6.88 8.82 -8.99
CA ASN A 44 7.23 8.37 -7.65
C ASN A 44 7.43 9.57 -6.72
N PRO A 45 6.55 9.77 -5.69
CA PRO A 45 6.63 10.94 -4.82
C PRO A 45 7.88 10.95 -3.95
N GLU A 46 8.44 9.78 -3.65
CA GLU A 46 9.68 9.71 -2.87
C GLU A 46 10.86 10.26 -3.66
N GLU A 47 10.87 10.01 -4.97
CA GLU A 47 11.89 10.57 -5.85
C GLU A 47 11.68 12.08 -6.05
N LEU A 48 10.44 12.50 -6.24
CA LEU A 48 10.13 13.91 -6.42
C LEU A 48 10.53 14.73 -5.20
N ALA A 49 10.40 14.16 -4.00
CA ALA A 49 10.78 14.83 -2.78
C ALA A 49 12.27 15.15 -2.69
N TYR A 50 13.10 14.42 -3.44
CA TYR A 50 14.53 14.67 -3.52
C TYR A 50 14.93 15.45 -4.77
N GLY A 51 13.97 16.06 -5.45
CA GLY A 51 14.24 16.84 -6.65
C GLY A 51 14.52 16.01 -7.88
N ARG A 52 14.21 14.72 -7.85
CA ARG A 52 14.38 13.81 -8.99
C ARG A 52 13.13 13.80 -9.83
N ARG A 53 13.19 13.18 -11.03
CA ARG A 53 12.06 13.15 -11.95
C ARG A 53 10.90 12.28 -11.50
N GLY A 54 11.12 11.35 -10.59
CA GLY A 54 10.09 10.40 -10.17
C GLY A 54 9.81 9.33 -11.19
N GLU A 55 10.74 9.05 -12.08
CA GLU A 55 10.60 8.04 -13.11
C GLU A 55 11.38 6.77 -12.75
N PRO A 56 10.90 5.61 -13.20
CA PRO A 56 9.68 5.40 -13.95
C PRO A 56 8.44 5.64 -13.08
N ALA A 57 7.34 5.99 -13.74
CA ALA A 57 6.08 6.16 -13.04
C ALA A 57 5.61 4.84 -12.46
N LEU A 58 4.95 4.89 -11.30
CA LEU A 58 4.50 3.71 -10.58
C LEU A 58 2.99 3.64 -10.54
N PRO A 59 2.41 2.45 -10.69
CA PRO A 59 0.99 2.28 -10.42
C PRO A 59 0.68 2.59 -8.97
N LEU A 60 -0.49 3.17 -8.73
CA LEU A 60 -1.01 3.44 -7.40
C LEU A 60 -2.19 2.52 -7.18
N TYR A 61 -2.27 1.90 -6.03
CA TYR A 61 -3.34 0.97 -5.70
C TYR A 61 -4.15 1.48 -4.55
N ARG A 62 -5.46 1.36 -4.67
CA ARG A 62 -6.35 1.59 -3.55
C ARG A 62 -6.52 0.27 -2.83
N VAL A 63 -6.06 0.24 -1.57
CA VAL A 63 -6.02 -0.99 -0.78
C VAL A 63 -6.95 -0.84 0.42
N VAL A 64 -7.79 -1.85 0.63
CA VAL A 64 -8.75 -1.87 1.73
C VAL A 64 -8.23 -2.82 2.81
N PHE A 65 -8.13 -2.29 4.02
CA PHE A 65 -7.70 -3.04 5.20
C PHE A 65 -8.87 -3.17 6.16
N GLU A 66 -8.95 -4.27 6.88
CA GLU A 66 -9.87 -4.36 8.00
C GLU A 66 -9.29 -3.55 9.15
N THR A 67 -10.05 -2.56 9.64
CA THR A 67 -9.56 -1.63 10.65
C THR A 67 -9.12 -2.38 11.91
N ALA A 68 -9.84 -3.43 12.28
CA ALA A 68 -9.51 -4.23 13.45
C ALA A 68 -8.14 -4.90 13.35
N GLU A 69 -7.63 -5.12 12.13
CA GLU A 69 -6.31 -5.70 11.94
C GLU A 69 -5.18 -4.68 12.00
N LEU A 70 -5.53 -3.40 11.86
CA LEU A 70 -4.54 -2.32 11.89
C LEU A 70 -4.23 -1.87 13.32
N TRP A 71 -5.20 -1.96 14.20
CA TRP A 71 -5.09 -1.40 15.55
C TRP A 71 -5.43 -2.45 16.59
N ASP A 72 -4.48 -2.72 17.48
CA ASP A 72 -4.72 -3.61 18.61
C ASP A 72 -5.77 -3.01 19.53
N GLY A 73 -6.71 -3.84 19.97
CA GLY A 73 -7.74 -3.40 20.88
C GLY A 73 -8.82 -2.52 20.25
N TYR A 74 -8.90 -2.50 18.93
CA TYR A 74 -9.93 -1.74 18.23
C TYR A 74 -11.33 -2.18 18.68
N ARG A 75 -12.15 -1.21 19.07
CA ARG A 75 -13.48 -1.47 19.64
C ARG A 75 -14.64 -1.09 18.74
N GLY A 76 -14.34 -0.68 17.50
CA GLY A 76 -15.39 -0.39 16.53
C GLY A 76 -16.00 -1.65 15.97
N ALA A 77 -16.85 -1.49 14.96
CA ALA A 77 -17.48 -2.63 14.29
C ALA A 77 -16.45 -3.52 13.62
N ALA A 78 -16.66 -4.84 13.68
CA ALA A 78 -15.72 -5.80 13.08
C ALA A 78 -15.57 -5.62 11.57
N ARG A 79 -16.56 -4.99 10.93
CA ARG A 79 -16.56 -4.77 9.49
C ARG A 79 -15.97 -3.43 9.05
N ASP A 80 -15.55 -2.61 10.00
CA ASP A 80 -14.96 -1.33 9.64
C ASP A 80 -13.74 -1.53 8.79
N SER A 81 -13.63 -0.74 7.74
CA SER A 81 -12.49 -0.82 6.83
C SER A 81 -11.79 0.52 6.73
N THR A 82 -10.51 0.45 6.46
CA THR A 82 -9.67 1.63 6.25
C THR A 82 -9.10 1.53 4.84
N VAL A 83 -9.22 2.60 4.07
CA VAL A 83 -8.77 2.63 2.69
C VAL A 83 -7.55 3.52 2.58
N VAL A 84 -6.49 3.00 1.98
CA VAL A 84 -5.23 3.73 1.79
C VAL A 84 -4.75 3.52 0.37
N ASP A 85 -4.32 4.60 -0.28
CA ASP A 85 -3.72 4.52 -1.60
C ASP A 85 -2.21 4.33 -1.44
N ILE A 86 -1.69 3.26 -2.04
CA ILE A 86 -0.30 2.85 -1.85
C ILE A 86 0.36 2.59 -3.20
N TYR A 87 1.57 3.12 -3.37
CA TYR A 87 2.34 2.91 -4.60
C TYR A 87 2.89 1.50 -4.66
N GLU A 88 3.06 1.01 -5.88
CA GLU A 88 3.46 -0.37 -6.15
C GLU A 88 4.76 -0.78 -5.46
N ASN A 89 5.72 0.13 -5.36
CA ASN A 89 7.01 -0.19 -4.74
C ASN A 89 6.91 -0.47 -3.24
N TRP A 90 5.77 -0.17 -2.63
CA TRP A 90 5.52 -0.46 -1.23
C TRP A 90 4.67 -1.72 -1.00
N LEU A 91 4.30 -2.42 -2.08
CA LEU A 91 3.46 -3.60 -2.00
C LEU A 91 4.23 -4.84 -2.44
N GLU A 92 3.90 -5.95 -1.81
CA GLU A 92 4.40 -7.26 -2.17
C GLU A 92 3.25 -8.26 -2.16
N PRO A 93 3.37 -9.37 -2.90
CA PRO A 93 2.32 -10.39 -2.88
C PRO A 93 2.16 -10.93 -1.47
N GLU A 94 0.92 -11.24 -1.10
CA GLU A 94 0.69 -11.97 0.14
C GLU A 94 1.29 -13.35 -0.02
N GLU A 95 2.18 -13.73 0.89
CA GLU A 95 2.89 -14.97 0.76
C GLU A 95 1.98 -16.13 1.13
N GLU A 96 1.81 -17.06 0.20
CA GLU A 96 1.07 -18.28 0.51
C GLU A 96 1.99 -19.23 1.26
N LYS A 97 1.49 -19.73 2.35
CA LYS A 97 2.24 -20.73 3.10
C LYS A 97 2.12 -22.06 2.42
N PRO A 98 3.24 -22.74 2.23
CA PRO A 98 3.20 -24.08 1.65
C PRO A 98 2.47 -25.09 2.53
#